data_2b8b3d57a7a906218dd09699d49b5b8c
#
_entry.id   2b8b3d57a7a906218dd09699d49b5b8c
#
_cell.length_a   1.000
_cell.length_b   1.000
_cell.length_c   1.000
_cell.angle_alpha   90.00
_cell.angle_beta   90.00
_cell.angle_gamma   90.00
#
_symmetry.space_group_name_H-M   'P 1'
#
loop_
_entity.id
_entity.type
_entity.pdbx_description
1 polymer ?
#
loop_
_entity_poly.entity_id
_entity_poly.type
_entity_poly.pdbx_seq_one_letter_code
_entity_poly.pdbx_strand_id
1 'polypeptide(L)'
;GGRAQAWAGQGELRGAETMSDSQNNAGLWHTDVERLRGRDPYDALAGRRVPEWVRSHARLRQVAIQLRKRMPIEMGGLLGVEPFVMAKTVGCALAAAARYGDSDAIPALTGALEATAGSLGGGAFGYEFDVQTRWAFYPAGSPNLIATVFVARGLAAAGVASGAPSLVTEAARSAEFVRNSLHAAAPRPYYRYTLTSERLVHNANFLGAGLVAMTATLGGQDASTAPAMSAATAAALTSIEAQRGDGSWPYGADAFLGWSDNFHTAYNLDGLLQVWLATGDDRVRTSLDRGVRHWQADFFGPEGEPKYYPSRPLPYDIHSAGTAIDVAARLASWGWDTGELAERVAAWTERHLVDPASGATYFQKRHNRTDKRHFVRWGDAHLALGRASLALLREGRRDPLEVAVARSSGVLPDAD
;
A
#
# COMPACT_ATOMS: atom_id res chain seq x y z
N GLY A 1 0.81 2.06 -57.79
CA GLY A 1 0.35 0.68 -57.83
C GLY A 1 1.17 -0.17 -56.85
N GLY A 2 0.61 -0.53 -55.67
CA GLY A 2 1.28 -1.38 -54.69
C GLY A 2 0.24 -1.78 -53.65
N ARG A 3 -0.22 -3.03 -53.77
CA ARG A 3 -1.30 -3.62 -53.00
C ARG A 3 -0.91 -3.81 -51.55
N ALA A 4 -1.78 -3.38 -50.62
CA ALA A 4 -1.80 -3.83 -49.26
C ALA A 4 -2.24 -5.30 -49.19
N GLN A 5 -1.44 -6.18 -48.66
CA GLN A 5 -1.84 -7.55 -48.31
C GLN A 5 -2.29 -7.58 -46.84
N ALA A 6 -3.57 -7.91 -46.67
CA ALA A 6 -4.20 -8.20 -45.37
C ALA A 6 -3.66 -9.55 -44.86
N TRP A 7 -3.18 -9.57 -43.62
CA TRP A 7 -2.94 -10.79 -42.86
C TRP A 7 -4.18 -11.09 -42.02
N ALA A 8 -4.98 -12.04 -42.52
CA ALA A 8 -5.98 -12.74 -41.72
C ALA A 8 -5.35 -14.02 -41.18
N GLY A 9 -4.95 -14.00 -39.93
CA GLY A 9 -4.54 -15.20 -39.18
C GLY A 9 -5.63 -15.51 -38.15
N GLN A 10 -6.52 -16.45 -38.49
CA GLN A 10 -7.42 -17.11 -37.54
C GLN A 10 -6.59 -17.99 -36.61
N GLY A 11 -6.33 -17.51 -35.40
CA GLY A 11 -5.89 -18.31 -34.28
C GLY A 11 -7.10 -18.49 -33.36
N GLU A 12 -7.69 -19.70 -33.36
CA GLU A 12 -8.71 -20.12 -32.40
C GLU A 12 -8.15 -19.95 -30.97
N LEU A 13 -8.68 -19.00 -30.22
CA LEU A 13 -8.52 -18.90 -28.77
C LEU A 13 -9.31 -20.05 -28.14
N ARG A 14 -8.60 -21.16 -27.90
CA ARG A 14 -9.10 -22.25 -27.05
C ARG A 14 -9.15 -21.76 -25.61
N GLY A 15 -10.35 -21.87 -25.03
CA GLY A 15 -10.60 -22.12 -23.62
C GLY A 15 -10.32 -20.94 -22.71
N ALA A 16 -11.35 -20.09 -22.49
CA ALA A 16 -11.51 -19.43 -21.21
C ALA A 16 -11.71 -20.54 -20.17
N GLU A 17 -10.63 -20.93 -19.46
CA GLU A 17 -10.78 -21.72 -18.24
C GLU A 17 -11.58 -20.86 -17.26
N THR A 18 -12.78 -21.32 -16.95
CA THR A 18 -13.61 -20.76 -15.87
C THR A 18 -12.77 -20.82 -14.60
N MET A 19 -12.49 -19.66 -14.02
CA MET A 19 -11.82 -19.55 -12.73
C MET A 19 -12.48 -20.51 -11.73
N SER A 20 -11.69 -21.34 -11.05
CA SER A 20 -12.20 -22.27 -10.06
C SER A 20 -12.89 -21.51 -8.90
N ASP A 21 -13.85 -22.16 -8.22
CA ASP A 21 -14.56 -21.58 -7.06
C ASP A 21 -13.62 -21.08 -5.96
N SER A 22 -12.41 -21.62 -5.85
CA SER A 22 -11.37 -21.15 -4.95
C SER A 22 -10.77 -19.78 -5.36
N GLN A 23 -10.71 -19.49 -6.67
CA GLN A 23 -10.27 -18.18 -7.19
C GLN A 23 -11.38 -17.13 -7.02
N ASN A 24 -12.65 -17.50 -7.14
CA ASN A 24 -13.78 -16.63 -6.82
C ASN A 24 -13.86 -16.31 -5.32
N ASN A 25 -13.60 -17.27 -4.43
CA ASN A 25 -13.56 -17.03 -2.97
C ASN A 25 -12.39 -16.14 -2.53
N ALA A 26 -11.27 -16.15 -3.24
CA ALA A 26 -10.16 -15.25 -2.96
C ALA A 26 -10.44 -13.80 -3.38
N GLY A 27 -11.31 -13.58 -4.39
CA GLY A 27 -11.76 -12.26 -4.83
C GLY A 27 -12.68 -11.55 -3.83
N LEU A 28 -13.35 -12.30 -2.97
CA LEU A 28 -14.34 -11.78 -2.01
C LEU A 28 -13.80 -11.61 -0.58
N TRP A 29 -12.49 -11.55 -0.38
CA TRP A 29 -11.89 -11.40 0.94
C TRP A 29 -12.40 -10.15 1.68
N HIS A 30 -12.62 -9.06 0.96
CA HIS A 30 -13.07 -7.78 1.52
C HIS A 30 -14.56 -7.75 1.93
N THR A 31 -15.36 -8.73 1.54
CA THR A 31 -16.81 -8.74 1.81
C THR A 31 -17.18 -9.25 3.20
N ASP A 32 -16.25 -9.94 3.88
CA ASP A 32 -16.49 -10.56 5.18
C ASP A 32 -15.57 -9.95 6.25
N VAL A 33 -16.14 -9.12 7.13
CA VAL A 33 -15.42 -8.45 8.21
C VAL A 33 -14.70 -9.43 9.14
N GLU A 34 -15.23 -10.65 9.35
CA GLU A 34 -14.57 -11.64 10.19
C GLU A 34 -13.25 -12.15 9.55
N ARG A 35 -13.15 -12.14 8.23
CA ARG A 35 -11.90 -12.46 7.51
C ARG A 35 -10.82 -11.39 7.68
N LEU A 36 -11.19 -10.16 8.09
CA LEU A 36 -10.25 -9.09 8.38
C LEU A 36 -9.58 -9.24 9.74
N ARG A 37 -10.11 -10.14 10.58
CA ARG A 37 -9.58 -10.44 11.91
C ARG A 37 -8.34 -11.33 11.80
N GLY A 38 -7.25 -10.90 12.39
CA GLY A 38 -6.01 -11.67 12.33
C GLY A 38 -4.95 -11.19 13.30
N ARG A 39 -3.80 -11.83 13.21
CA ARG A 39 -2.57 -11.46 13.91
C ARG A 39 -1.60 -10.79 12.95
N ASP A 40 -0.54 -10.20 13.52
CA ASP A 40 0.49 -9.47 12.76
C ASP A 40 1.90 -9.98 13.10
N PRO A 41 2.86 -9.93 12.18
CA PRO A 41 4.23 -10.34 12.49
C PRO A 41 4.93 -9.44 13.51
N TYR A 42 4.38 -8.27 13.81
CA TYR A 42 4.93 -7.29 14.77
C TYR A 42 4.12 -7.20 16.08
N ASP A 43 3.06 -7.98 16.26
CA ASP A 43 2.12 -7.92 17.38
C ASP A 43 2.60 -8.58 18.68
N ALA A 44 3.87 -8.96 18.78
CA ALA A 44 4.40 -9.69 19.96
C ALA A 44 4.05 -8.99 21.28
N LEU A 45 4.10 -7.66 21.32
CA LEU A 45 3.86 -6.87 22.52
C LEU A 45 2.37 -6.74 22.89
N ALA A 46 1.44 -7.12 22.01
CA ALA A 46 0.02 -7.20 22.32
C ALA A 46 -0.32 -8.44 23.17
N GLY A 47 0.60 -9.41 23.28
CA GLY A 47 0.36 -10.65 24.00
C GLY A 47 0.18 -10.46 25.49
N ARG A 48 -0.94 -10.92 26.06
CA ARG A 48 -1.25 -10.81 27.51
C ARG A 48 -0.23 -11.51 28.41
N ARG A 49 0.53 -12.48 27.87
CA ARG A 49 1.55 -13.24 28.59
C ARG A 49 2.96 -12.64 28.48
N VAL A 50 3.12 -11.51 27.76
CA VAL A 50 4.41 -10.81 27.69
C VAL A 50 4.61 -10.02 28.97
N PRO A 51 5.70 -10.30 29.75
CA PRO A 51 5.91 -9.62 31.03
C PRO A 51 6.17 -8.12 30.87
N GLU A 52 5.81 -7.33 31.87
CA GLU A 52 5.98 -5.87 31.87
C GLU A 52 7.46 -5.47 31.73
N TRP A 53 8.39 -6.22 32.33
CA TRP A 53 9.83 -5.94 32.18
C TRP A 53 10.33 -6.09 30.72
N VAL A 54 9.65 -6.89 29.87
CA VAL A 54 9.94 -6.93 28.43
C VAL A 54 9.39 -5.67 27.76
N ARG A 55 8.18 -5.23 28.13
CA ARG A 55 7.52 -4.06 27.55
C ARG A 55 8.20 -2.74 27.92
N SER A 56 8.80 -2.65 29.11
CA SER A 56 9.46 -1.44 29.60
C SER A 56 10.83 -1.16 28.99
N HIS A 57 11.49 -2.17 28.38
CA HIS A 57 12.87 -2.03 27.88
C HIS A 57 12.94 -2.13 26.35
N ALA A 58 13.42 -1.08 25.67
CA ALA A 58 13.47 -0.99 24.22
C ALA A 58 14.16 -2.18 23.52
N ARG A 59 15.29 -2.65 24.06
CA ARG A 59 16.02 -3.81 23.50
C ARG A 59 15.22 -5.11 23.64
N LEU A 60 14.52 -5.29 24.75
CA LEU A 60 13.70 -6.49 24.98
C LEU A 60 12.45 -6.49 24.12
N ARG A 61 11.80 -5.35 23.95
CA ARG A 61 10.72 -5.19 22.97
C ARG A 61 11.18 -5.58 21.57
N GLN A 62 12.34 -5.08 21.16
CA GLN A 62 12.91 -5.40 19.85
C GLN A 62 13.19 -6.91 19.71
N VAL A 63 13.78 -7.53 20.71
CA VAL A 63 14.04 -8.98 20.73
C VAL A 63 12.74 -9.77 20.62
N ALA A 64 11.73 -9.44 21.43
CA ALA A 64 10.42 -10.11 21.39
C ALA A 64 9.79 -10.05 20.00
N ILE A 65 9.76 -8.87 19.36
CA ILE A 65 9.23 -8.71 18.00
C ILE A 65 10.07 -9.47 16.97
N GLN A 66 11.42 -9.43 17.07
CA GLN A 66 12.28 -10.15 16.13
C GLN A 66 12.17 -11.67 16.28
N LEU A 67 12.00 -12.18 17.49
CA LEU A 67 11.70 -13.59 17.74
C LEU A 67 10.36 -13.96 17.09
N ARG A 68 9.29 -13.21 17.38
CA ARG A 68 7.96 -13.39 16.78
C ARG A 68 8.03 -13.44 15.25
N LYS A 69 8.75 -12.50 14.64
CA LYS A 69 8.89 -12.40 13.19
C LYS A 69 9.70 -13.53 12.57
N ARG A 70 10.76 -13.99 13.24
CA ARG A 70 11.74 -14.94 12.67
C ARG A 70 11.49 -16.40 13.00
N MET A 71 10.81 -16.68 14.11
CA MET A 71 10.47 -18.06 14.49
C MET A 71 9.46 -18.61 13.49
N PRO A 72 9.71 -19.80 12.96
CA PRO A 72 8.86 -20.39 11.89
C PRO A 72 7.57 -21.02 12.39
N ILE A 73 7.25 -20.83 13.65
CA ILE A 73 6.04 -21.33 14.31
C ILE A 73 5.16 -20.16 14.73
N GLU A 74 3.84 -20.38 14.76
CA GLU A 74 2.88 -19.37 15.20
C GLU A 74 2.93 -19.23 16.73
N MET A 75 3.54 -18.16 17.20
CA MET A 75 3.72 -17.88 18.62
C MET A 75 2.63 -17.01 19.24
N GLY A 76 1.75 -16.41 18.42
CA GLY A 76 0.75 -15.46 18.92
C GLY A 76 -0.14 -16.05 20.01
N GLY A 77 -0.64 -17.27 19.81
CA GLY A 77 -1.41 -17.97 20.83
C GLY A 77 -0.63 -18.26 22.11
N LEU A 78 0.67 -18.62 22.01
CA LEU A 78 1.55 -18.83 23.16
C LEU A 78 1.79 -17.54 23.92
N LEU A 79 1.93 -16.41 23.24
CA LEU A 79 2.09 -15.08 23.84
C LEU A 79 0.75 -14.51 24.35
N GLY A 80 -0.38 -15.13 24.04
CA GLY A 80 -1.71 -14.64 24.39
C GLY A 80 -2.14 -13.45 23.55
N VAL A 81 -1.72 -13.38 22.29
CA VAL A 81 -2.20 -12.41 21.30
C VAL A 81 -3.50 -12.94 20.71
N GLU A 82 -4.61 -12.26 20.97
CA GLU A 82 -5.88 -12.57 20.33
C GLU A 82 -5.92 -11.98 18.92
N PRO A 83 -6.58 -12.62 17.95
CA PRO A 83 -6.83 -12.02 16.64
C PRO A 83 -7.74 -10.79 16.77
N PHE A 84 -7.46 -9.73 15.99
CA PHE A 84 -8.24 -8.50 16.00
C PHE A 84 -8.31 -7.89 14.61
N VAL A 85 -9.29 -7.01 14.38
CA VAL A 85 -9.41 -6.22 13.16
C VAL A 85 -8.54 -4.97 13.30
N MET A 86 -7.76 -4.67 12.27
CA MET A 86 -6.83 -3.54 12.25
C MET A 86 -7.33 -2.46 11.28
N ALA A 87 -7.26 -1.19 11.68
CA ALA A 87 -7.72 -0.06 10.86
C ALA A 87 -7.09 -0.06 9.46
N LYS A 88 -5.78 -0.29 9.35
CA LYS A 88 -5.10 -0.40 8.05
C LYS A 88 -5.65 -1.53 7.18
N THR A 89 -6.02 -2.67 7.78
CA THR A 89 -6.62 -3.80 7.07
C THR A 89 -7.96 -3.43 6.47
N VAL A 90 -8.79 -2.74 7.25
CA VAL A 90 -10.10 -2.26 6.79
C VAL A 90 -9.94 -1.21 5.68
N GLY A 91 -8.98 -0.30 5.80
CA GLY A 91 -8.66 0.66 4.74
C GLY A 91 -8.29 -0.01 3.41
N CYS A 92 -7.49 -1.09 3.46
CA CYS A 92 -7.20 -1.89 2.27
C CYS A 92 -8.44 -2.60 1.71
N ALA A 93 -9.32 -3.12 2.59
CA ALA A 93 -10.56 -3.77 2.18
C ALA A 93 -11.53 -2.79 1.51
N LEU A 94 -11.68 -1.57 2.04
CA LEU A 94 -12.47 -0.50 1.43
C LEU A 94 -11.96 -0.14 0.02
N ALA A 95 -10.65 0.00 -0.14
CA ALA A 95 -10.07 0.27 -1.45
C ALA A 95 -10.26 -0.91 -2.43
N ALA A 96 -10.15 -2.15 -1.97
CA ALA A 96 -10.41 -3.33 -2.79
C ALA A 96 -11.89 -3.41 -3.20
N ALA A 97 -12.83 -3.20 -2.26
CA ALA A 97 -14.27 -3.16 -2.55
C ALA A 97 -14.60 -2.11 -3.61
N ALA A 98 -14.04 -0.90 -3.48
CA ALA A 98 -14.23 0.17 -4.46
C ALA A 98 -13.74 -0.22 -5.87
N ARG A 99 -12.59 -0.88 -5.98
CA ARG A 99 -12.03 -1.33 -7.27
C ARG A 99 -12.85 -2.44 -7.91
N TYR A 100 -13.39 -3.35 -7.11
CA TYR A 100 -14.30 -4.39 -7.59
C TYR A 100 -15.72 -3.87 -7.90
N GLY A 101 -16.05 -2.63 -7.51
CA GLY A 101 -17.40 -2.07 -7.62
C GLY A 101 -18.38 -2.68 -6.61
N ASP A 102 -17.88 -3.29 -5.53
CA ASP A 102 -18.68 -3.90 -4.47
C ASP A 102 -19.11 -2.84 -3.44
N SER A 103 -20.10 -2.05 -3.81
CA SER A 103 -20.67 -1.02 -2.95
C SER A 103 -21.41 -1.58 -1.74
N ASP A 104 -21.89 -2.81 -1.80
CA ASP A 104 -22.66 -3.46 -0.73
C ASP A 104 -21.79 -3.79 0.49
N ALA A 105 -20.50 -4.02 0.29
CA ALA A 105 -19.55 -4.26 1.37
C ALA A 105 -19.18 -2.98 2.15
N ILE A 106 -19.30 -1.80 1.56
CA ILE A 106 -18.80 -0.54 2.12
C ILE A 106 -19.42 -0.20 3.50
N PRO A 107 -20.75 -0.31 3.73
CA PRO A 107 -21.32 0.01 5.05
C PRO A 107 -20.79 -0.89 6.18
N ALA A 108 -20.62 -2.18 5.93
CA ALA A 108 -20.08 -3.13 6.92
C ALA A 108 -18.60 -2.82 7.22
N LEU A 109 -17.81 -2.49 6.20
CA LEU A 109 -16.39 -2.13 6.35
C LEU A 109 -16.22 -0.80 7.09
N THR A 110 -17.05 0.21 6.83
CA THR A 110 -16.99 1.48 7.55
C THR A 110 -17.35 1.30 9.02
N GLY A 111 -18.40 0.53 9.34
CA GLY A 111 -18.74 0.19 10.72
C GLY A 111 -17.62 -0.59 11.43
N ALA A 112 -16.96 -1.51 10.73
CA ALA A 112 -15.80 -2.22 11.27
C ALA A 112 -14.61 -1.29 11.54
N LEU A 113 -14.37 -0.29 10.66
CA LEU A 113 -13.33 0.71 10.85
C LEU A 113 -13.56 1.56 12.12
N GLU A 114 -14.77 2.03 12.32
CA GLU A 114 -15.15 2.81 13.50
C GLU A 114 -14.96 2.02 14.81
N ALA A 115 -15.16 0.71 14.76
CA ALA A 115 -14.98 -0.19 15.90
C ALA A 115 -13.51 -0.55 16.19
N THR A 116 -12.54 -0.20 15.33
CA THR A 116 -11.14 -0.54 15.58
C THR A 116 -10.51 0.35 16.64
N ALA A 117 -9.63 -0.22 17.47
CA ALA A 117 -8.80 0.54 18.40
C ALA A 117 -7.75 1.44 17.70
N GLY A 118 -7.55 1.25 16.41
CA GLY A 118 -6.69 2.09 15.57
C GLY A 118 -7.36 3.38 15.08
N SER A 119 -8.68 3.52 15.23
CA SER A 119 -9.43 4.74 14.95
C SER A 119 -9.34 5.70 16.15
N LEU A 120 -8.60 6.80 15.97
CA LEU A 120 -8.23 7.70 17.07
C LEU A 120 -9.03 9.02 17.09
N GLY A 121 -9.97 9.16 16.16
CA GLY A 121 -10.75 10.39 15.96
C GLY A 121 -9.98 11.48 15.19
N GLY A 122 -10.69 12.52 14.76
CA GLY A 122 -10.09 13.66 14.06
C GLY A 122 -9.36 13.31 12.74
N GLY A 123 -9.69 12.17 12.13
CA GLY A 123 -9.03 11.66 10.93
C GLY A 123 -7.69 10.95 11.19
N ALA A 124 -7.28 10.78 12.44
CA ALA A 124 -6.04 10.11 12.80
C ALA A 124 -6.24 8.61 12.98
N PHE A 125 -5.30 7.82 12.45
CA PHE A 125 -5.28 6.36 12.61
C PHE A 125 -3.90 5.88 13.05
N GLY A 126 -3.87 4.78 13.81
CA GLY A 126 -2.65 4.19 14.37
C GLY A 126 -2.63 2.67 14.27
N TYR A 127 -1.63 2.06 14.90
CA TYR A 127 -1.60 0.63 15.08
C TYR A 127 -2.27 0.26 16.40
N GLU A 128 -2.93 -0.87 16.44
CA GLU A 128 -3.64 -1.43 17.59
C GLU A 128 -2.71 -2.07 18.61
N PHE A 129 -1.41 -2.12 18.31
CA PHE A 129 -0.38 -2.75 19.13
C PHE A 129 0.94 -1.98 19.07
N ASP A 130 1.73 -2.16 20.12
CA ASP A 130 3.07 -1.56 20.20
C ASP A 130 4.00 -2.16 19.16
N VAL A 131 4.70 -1.30 18.40
CA VAL A 131 5.71 -1.71 17.44
C VAL A 131 7.05 -1.11 17.82
N GLN A 132 8.05 -1.96 18.07
CA GLN A 132 9.44 -1.56 18.25
C GLN A 132 10.24 -1.97 17.02
N THR A 133 10.66 -1.00 16.25
CA THR A 133 11.65 -1.19 15.20
C THR A 133 13.08 -1.01 15.75
N ARG A 134 14.08 -1.18 14.92
CA ARG A 134 15.45 -0.83 15.28
C ARG A 134 15.61 0.67 15.56
N TRP A 135 14.76 1.49 14.97
CA TRP A 135 14.92 2.94 14.88
C TRP A 135 13.91 3.74 15.70
N ALA A 136 12.73 3.18 15.93
CA ALA A 136 11.63 3.89 16.56
C ALA A 136 10.71 2.95 17.34
N PHE A 137 10.00 3.52 18.29
CA PHE A 137 8.91 2.88 19.02
C PHE A 137 7.61 3.58 18.64
N TYR A 138 6.61 2.81 18.26
CA TYR A 138 5.26 3.26 17.94
C TYR A 138 4.30 2.64 18.96
N PRO A 139 3.87 3.40 19.97
CA PRO A 139 2.91 2.91 20.96
C PRO A 139 1.57 2.56 20.31
N ALA A 140 0.90 1.54 20.84
CA ALA A 140 -0.48 1.24 20.48
C ALA A 140 -1.36 2.50 20.68
N GLY A 141 -2.29 2.73 19.76
CA GLY A 141 -3.18 3.89 19.82
C GLY A 141 -2.49 5.24 19.58
N SER A 142 -1.22 5.26 19.11
CA SER A 142 -0.61 6.51 18.67
C SER A 142 -0.76 6.70 17.16
N PRO A 143 -1.06 7.93 16.69
CA PRO A 143 -1.21 8.20 15.27
C PRO A 143 0.08 7.90 14.49
N ASN A 144 -0.07 7.27 13.33
CA ASN A 144 1.02 7.16 12.39
C ASN A 144 0.55 7.40 10.95
N LEU A 145 1.45 7.95 10.16
CA LEU A 145 1.16 8.35 8.79
C LEU A 145 0.71 7.19 7.91
N ILE A 146 1.34 6.02 8.05
CA ILE A 146 1.06 4.88 7.17
C ILE A 146 -0.35 4.33 7.40
N ALA A 147 -0.77 4.10 8.65
CA ALA A 147 -2.13 3.68 8.95
C ALA A 147 -3.14 4.72 8.45
N THR A 148 -2.88 6.00 8.73
CA THR A 148 -3.75 7.12 8.32
C THR A 148 -3.91 7.18 6.80
N VAL A 149 -2.83 7.07 6.02
CA VAL A 149 -2.89 7.13 4.54
C VAL A 149 -3.68 5.95 3.97
N PHE A 150 -3.43 4.73 4.42
CA PHE A 150 -4.14 3.55 3.88
C PHE A 150 -5.63 3.60 4.20
N VAL A 151 -6.00 4.04 5.40
CA VAL A 151 -7.42 4.20 5.78
C VAL A 151 -8.07 5.32 4.97
N ALA A 152 -7.44 6.50 4.92
CA ALA A 152 -8.00 7.64 4.20
C ALA A 152 -8.19 7.37 2.71
N ARG A 153 -7.23 6.68 2.08
CA ARG A 153 -7.37 6.27 0.66
C ARG A 153 -8.49 5.25 0.48
N GLY A 154 -8.65 4.31 1.41
CA GLY A 154 -9.78 3.38 1.41
C GLY A 154 -11.12 4.09 1.52
N LEU A 155 -11.25 5.06 2.43
CA LEU A 155 -12.45 5.88 2.58
C LEU A 155 -12.73 6.72 1.33
N ALA A 156 -11.72 7.38 0.76
CA ALA A 156 -11.87 8.15 -0.47
C ALA A 156 -12.31 7.26 -1.65
N ALA A 157 -11.68 6.09 -1.81
CA ALA A 157 -12.04 5.14 -2.86
C ALA A 157 -13.48 4.64 -2.71
N ALA A 158 -13.86 4.26 -1.49
CA ALA A 158 -15.22 3.85 -1.17
C ALA A 158 -16.23 4.98 -1.43
N GLY A 159 -15.90 6.21 -1.03
CA GLY A 159 -16.74 7.38 -1.25
C GLY A 159 -16.96 7.70 -2.72
N VAL A 160 -15.92 7.62 -3.54
CA VAL A 160 -16.00 7.82 -4.99
C VAL A 160 -16.82 6.69 -5.65
N ALA A 161 -16.54 5.42 -5.29
CA ALA A 161 -17.19 4.27 -5.91
C ALA A 161 -18.69 4.16 -5.54
N SER A 162 -19.06 4.50 -4.31
CA SER A 162 -20.45 4.43 -3.84
C SER A 162 -21.24 5.73 -4.00
N GLY A 163 -20.60 6.82 -4.46
CA GLY A 163 -21.23 8.15 -4.52
C GLY A 163 -21.53 8.72 -3.11
N ALA A 164 -20.77 8.35 -2.08
CA ALA A 164 -20.94 8.79 -0.69
C ALA A 164 -19.95 9.91 -0.33
N PRO A 165 -20.31 11.21 -0.49
CA PRO A 165 -19.37 12.31 -0.23
C PRO A 165 -18.93 12.41 1.22
N SER A 166 -19.69 11.87 2.17
CA SER A 166 -19.29 11.80 3.58
C SER A 166 -17.99 11.04 3.79
N LEU A 167 -17.76 9.95 3.07
CA LEU A 167 -16.51 9.17 3.15
C LEU A 167 -15.32 9.94 2.56
N VAL A 168 -15.53 10.69 1.49
CA VAL A 168 -14.51 11.60 0.93
C VAL A 168 -14.19 12.70 1.94
N THR A 169 -15.19 13.23 2.66
CA THR A 169 -14.99 14.22 3.72
C THR A 169 -14.17 13.63 4.88
N GLU A 170 -14.41 12.40 5.30
CA GLU A 170 -13.58 11.73 6.32
C GLU A 170 -12.13 11.54 5.86
N ALA A 171 -11.93 11.17 4.59
CA ALA A 171 -10.59 11.11 4.00
C ALA A 171 -9.89 12.48 4.01
N ALA A 172 -10.64 13.56 3.72
CA ALA A 172 -10.11 14.93 3.78
C ALA A 172 -9.73 15.34 5.22
N ARG A 173 -10.48 14.93 6.25
CA ARG A 173 -10.09 15.12 7.66
C ARG A 173 -8.76 14.42 7.98
N SER A 174 -8.52 13.24 7.43
CA SER A 174 -7.24 12.55 7.58
C SER A 174 -6.10 13.31 6.92
N ALA A 175 -6.31 13.87 5.73
CA ALA A 175 -5.32 14.71 5.07
C ALA A 175 -5.06 16.01 5.85
N GLU A 176 -6.11 16.59 6.44
CA GLU A 176 -5.97 17.77 7.31
C GLU A 176 -5.15 17.44 8.57
N PHE A 177 -5.40 16.30 9.23
CA PHE A 177 -4.56 15.81 10.32
C PHE A 177 -3.10 15.67 9.88
N VAL A 178 -2.82 15.02 8.74
CA VAL A 178 -1.46 14.86 8.21
C VAL A 178 -0.81 16.23 7.97
N ARG A 179 -1.50 17.15 7.34
CA ARG A 179 -1.00 18.50 7.03
C ARG A 179 -0.74 19.33 8.28
N ASN A 180 -1.63 19.27 9.27
CA ASN A 180 -1.55 20.14 10.45
C ASN A 180 -0.65 19.56 11.56
N SER A 181 -0.62 18.23 11.71
CA SER A 181 0.05 17.57 12.83
C SER A 181 1.36 16.87 12.47
N LEU A 182 1.49 16.39 11.23
CA LEU A 182 2.67 15.63 10.80
C LEU A 182 3.59 16.43 9.86
N HIS A 183 3.20 17.61 9.39
CA HIS A 183 4.03 18.41 8.50
C HIS A 183 5.18 19.09 9.26
N ALA A 184 6.41 18.92 8.74
CA ALA A 184 7.59 19.65 9.13
C ALA A 184 7.88 20.71 8.08
N ALA A 185 7.84 22.03 8.43
CA ALA A 185 7.76 23.10 7.46
C ALA A 185 9.12 23.51 6.86
N ALA A 186 10.17 23.73 7.65
CA ALA A 186 11.40 24.33 7.15
C ALA A 186 12.66 23.68 7.77
N PRO A 187 13.82 23.75 7.12
CA PRO A 187 14.10 24.36 5.81
C PRO A 187 13.71 23.50 4.61
N ARG A 188 13.43 22.20 4.81
CA ARG A 188 12.97 21.25 3.80
C ARG A 188 11.65 20.64 4.27
N PRO A 189 10.50 20.98 3.70
CA PRO A 189 9.22 20.49 4.15
C PRO A 189 9.07 19.00 3.86
N TYR A 190 8.50 18.25 4.81
CA TYR A 190 8.16 16.82 4.67
C TYR A 190 7.08 16.42 5.65
N TYR A 191 6.48 15.22 5.44
CA TYR A 191 5.53 14.62 6.37
C TYR A 191 6.24 13.59 7.25
N ARG A 192 6.10 13.77 8.57
CA ARG A 192 6.68 12.89 9.61
C ARG A 192 5.94 11.57 9.65
N TYR A 193 6.65 10.50 10.03
CA TYR A 193 6.03 9.18 10.22
C TYR A 193 5.06 9.17 11.41
N THR A 194 5.41 9.83 12.52
CA THR A 194 4.60 9.99 13.75
C THR A 194 4.76 11.39 14.30
N LEU A 195 3.92 11.76 15.28
CA LEU A 195 3.98 13.07 15.95
C LEU A 195 5.35 13.39 16.57
N THR A 196 6.07 12.36 17.02
CA THR A 196 7.35 12.50 17.73
C THR A 196 8.58 12.20 16.85
N SER A 197 8.39 11.75 15.60
CA SER A 197 9.49 11.45 14.70
C SER A 197 9.94 12.70 13.97
N GLU A 198 11.21 13.04 14.09
CA GLU A 198 11.83 14.14 13.32
C GLU A 198 12.61 13.64 12.09
N ARG A 199 12.52 12.33 11.80
CA ARG A 199 13.23 11.72 10.69
C ARG A 199 12.41 11.76 9.42
N LEU A 200 13.06 12.17 8.34
CA LEU A 200 12.51 12.03 6.99
C LEU A 200 12.64 10.56 6.55
N VAL A 201 11.50 9.92 6.34
CA VAL A 201 11.35 8.60 5.74
C VAL A 201 10.64 8.78 4.40
N HIS A 202 11.33 8.47 3.29
CA HIS A 202 10.89 8.90 1.96
C HIS A 202 9.52 8.31 1.56
N ASN A 203 9.29 7.03 1.81
CA ASN A 203 7.99 6.42 1.49
C ASN A 203 6.83 7.02 2.31
N ALA A 204 7.07 7.31 3.58
CA ALA A 204 6.05 7.98 4.40
C ALA A 204 5.77 9.40 3.87
N ASN A 205 6.82 10.15 3.55
CA ASN A 205 6.69 11.49 3.00
C ASN A 205 5.92 11.50 1.66
N PHE A 206 6.26 10.63 0.71
CA PHE A 206 5.54 10.53 -0.56
C PHE A 206 4.08 10.10 -0.40
N LEU A 207 3.80 9.13 0.47
CA LEU A 207 2.43 8.70 0.75
C LEU A 207 1.61 9.84 1.40
N GLY A 208 2.21 10.58 2.35
CA GLY A 208 1.56 11.74 2.96
C GLY A 208 1.29 12.85 1.96
N ALA A 209 2.27 13.17 1.11
CA ALA A 209 2.11 14.14 0.03
C ALA A 209 1.01 13.73 -0.95
N GLY A 210 0.99 12.45 -1.34
CA GLY A 210 -0.04 11.89 -2.20
C GLY A 210 -1.44 12.00 -1.60
N LEU A 211 -1.61 11.69 -0.32
CA LEU A 211 -2.90 11.82 0.36
C LEU A 211 -3.37 13.27 0.38
N VAL A 212 -2.50 14.21 0.77
CA VAL A 212 -2.87 15.64 0.87
C VAL A 212 -3.20 16.20 -0.51
N ALA A 213 -2.40 15.90 -1.53
CA ALA A 213 -2.67 16.34 -2.90
C ALA A 213 -3.99 15.76 -3.45
N MET A 214 -4.19 14.46 -3.32
CA MET A 214 -5.39 13.75 -3.76
C MET A 214 -6.68 14.35 -3.15
N THR A 215 -6.70 14.53 -1.84
CA THR A 215 -7.90 15.04 -1.16
C THR A 215 -8.15 16.52 -1.45
N ALA A 216 -7.10 17.33 -1.59
CA ALA A 216 -7.22 18.72 -2.02
C ALA A 216 -7.86 18.81 -3.41
N THR A 217 -7.43 17.96 -4.35
CA THR A 217 -7.99 17.90 -5.71
C THR A 217 -9.46 17.46 -5.70
N LEU A 218 -9.82 16.42 -4.96
CA LEU A 218 -11.21 15.96 -4.84
C LEU A 218 -12.13 16.99 -4.17
N GLY A 219 -11.60 17.86 -3.33
CA GLY A 219 -12.32 18.98 -2.73
C GLY A 219 -12.57 20.15 -3.69
N GLY A 220 -12.12 20.07 -4.95
CA GLY A 220 -12.29 21.11 -5.95
C GLY A 220 -11.39 22.33 -5.74
N GLN A 221 -10.30 22.19 -5.02
CA GLN A 221 -9.31 23.26 -4.86
C GLN A 221 -8.41 23.34 -6.09
N ASP A 222 -8.14 24.58 -6.55
CA ASP A 222 -7.19 24.80 -7.62
C ASP A 222 -5.79 24.32 -7.22
N ALA A 223 -5.20 23.49 -8.06
CA ALA A 223 -3.88 22.91 -7.85
C ALA A 223 -2.76 23.98 -7.72
N SER A 224 -2.96 25.16 -8.33
CA SER A 224 -1.95 26.23 -8.35
C SER A 224 -2.00 27.15 -7.12
N THR A 225 -3.16 27.25 -6.45
CA THR A 225 -3.41 28.25 -5.40
C THR A 225 -3.68 27.66 -4.03
N ALA A 226 -4.06 26.38 -3.94
CA ALA A 226 -4.42 25.75 -2.66
C ALA A 226 -3.17 25.55 -1.76
N PRO A 227 -3.17 26.06 -0.52
CA PRO A 227 -2.04 25.85 0.40
C PRO A 227 -1.73 24.37 0.67
N ALA A 228 -2.74 23.50 0.65
CA ALA A 228 -2.57 22.07 0.82
C ALA A 228 -1.78 21.46 -0.35
N MET A 229 -2.12 21.82 -1.59
CA MET A 229 -1.45 21.36 -2.79
C MET A 229 0.01 21.84 -2.82
N SER A 230 0.24 23.11 -2.50
CA SER A 230 1.60 23.67 -2.39
C SER A 230 2.45 22.94 -1.36
N ALA A 231 1.91 22.67 -0.18
CA ALA A 231 2.61 21.91 0.88
C ALA A 231 2.91 20.47 0.45
N ALA A 232 1.96 19.78 -0.19
CA ALA A 232 2.15 18.43 -0.68
C ALA A 232 3.22 18.34 -1.76
N THR A 233 3.20 19.27 -2.74
CA THR A 233 4.19 19.35 -3.81
C THR A 233 5.57 19.64 -3.23
N ALA A 234 5.72 20.61 -2.33
CA ALA A 234 6.99 20.94 -1.71
C ALA A 234 7.56 19.76 -0.90
N ALA A 235 6.71 19.05 -0.15
CA ALA A 235 7.13 17.85 0.57
C ALA A 235 7.59 16.72 -0.38
N ALA A 236 6.87 16.48 -1.47
CA ALA A 236 7.29 15.51 -2.47
C ALA A 236 8.63 15.85 -3.09
N LEU A 237 8.85 17.13 -3.46
CA LEU A 237 10.11 17.62 -4.02
C LEU A 237 11.29 17.41 -3.07
N THR A 238 11.11 17.56 -1.76
CA THR A 238 12.16 17.25 -0.77
C THR A 238 12.65 15.80 -0.87
N SER A 239 11.76 14.84 -1.10
CA SER A 239 12.17 13.44 -1.29
C SER A 239 12.63 13.15 -2.71
N ILE A 240 12.15 13.88 -3.73
CA ILE A 240 12.66 13.79 -5.11
C ILE A 240 14.13 14.20 -5.19
N GLU A 241 14.54 15.25 -4.46
CA GLU A 241 15.94 15.68 -4.38
C GLU A 241 16.88 14.58 -3.83
N ALA A 242 16.37 13.65 -3.02
CA ALA A 242 17.13 12.52 -2.50
C ALA A 242 17.20 11.32 -3.44
N GLN A 243 16.56 11.38 -4.61
CA GLN A 243 16.62 10.31 -5.62
C GLN A 243 18.02 10.22 -6.21
N ARG A 244 18.61 9.04 -6.14
CA ARG A 244 19.97 8.78 -6.64
C ARG A 244 20.03 8.77 -8.18
N GLY A 245 21.24 8.78 -8.72
CA GLY A 245 21.49 8.75 -10.17
C GLY A 245 20.90 7.52 -10.87
N ASP A 246 20.86 6.38 -10.18
CA ASP A 246 20.26 5.12 -10.66
C ASP A 246 18.71 5.07 -10.56
N GLY A 247 18.08 6.09 -10.02
CA GLY A 247 16.62 6.17 -9.82
C GLY A 247 16.14 5.66 -8.46
N SER A 248 17.01 5.10 -7.62
CA SER A 248 16.66 4.60 -6.29
C SER A 248 16.47 5.71 -5.27
N TRP A 249 15.81 5.37 -4.16
CA TRP A 249 15.81 6.16 -2.92
C TRP A 249 16.36 5.34 -1.77
N PRO A 250 17.09 5.97 -0.82
CA PRO A 250 17.29 5.37 0.49
C PRO A 250 15.93 5.27 1.21
N TYR A 251 15.83 4.44 2.23
CA TYR A 251 14.63 4.37 3.08
C TYR A 251 14.36 5.73 3.76
N GLY A 252 15.40 6.40 4.22
CA GLY A 252 15.29 7.72 4.85
C GLY A 252 16.58 8.53 4.72
N ALA A 253 16.53 9.77 5.20
CA ALA A 253 17.60 10.74 5.07
C ALA A 253 18.83 10.45 5.95
N ASP A 254 18.66 9.76 7.08
CA ASP A 254 19.77 9.43 7.97
C ASP A 254 20.69 8.37 7.33
N ALA A 255 22.00 8.47 7.52
CA ALA A 255 23.00 7.58 6.89
C ALA A 255 22.74 6.09 7.15
N PHE A 256 22.27 5.72 8.37
CA PHE A 256 21.94 4.33 8.70
C PHE A 256 20.62 3.83 8.06
N LEU A 257 19.85 4.71 7.44
CA LEU A 257 18.64 4.41 6.65
C LEU A 257 18.94 4.37 5.13
N GLY A 258 20.20 4.29 4.74
CA GLY A 258 20.66 4.32 3.35
C GLY A 258 20.28 3.10 2.48
N TRP A 259 19.65 2.08 3.07
CA TRP A 259 19.15 0.89 2.38
C TRP A 259 17.84 1.17 1.64
N SER A 260 17.51 0.33 0.67
CA SER A 260 16.21 0.31 -0.04
C SER A 260 15.70 -1.13 -0.15
N ASP A 261 14.41 -1.32 -0.06
CA ASP A 261 13.75 -2.61 -0.28
C ASP A 261 12.58 -2.47 -1.27
N ASN A 262 12.00 -3.59 -1.66
CA ASN A 262 10.99 -3.64 -2.71
C ASN A 262 9.74 -2.85 -2.34
N PHE A 263 9.06 -3.20 -1.24
CA PHE A 263 7.76 -2.62 -0.95
C PHE A 263 7.82 -1.15 -0.52
N HIS A 264 8.90 -0.68 0.13
CA HIS A 264 9.07 0.74 0.39
C HIS A 264 9.39 1.52 -0.89
N THR A 265 10.12 0.92 -1.85
CA THR A 265 10.29 1.51 -3.17
C THR A 265 8.95 1.59 -3.90
N ALA A 266 8.14 0.54 -3.87
CA ALA A 266 6.79 0.56 -4.44
C ALA A 266 5.91 1.64 -3.80
N TYR A 267 6.01 1.86 -2.47
CA TYR A 267 5.30 2.96 -1.80
C TYR A 267 5.79 4.35 -2.22
N ASN A 268 7.09 4.51 -2.55
CA ASN A 268 7.57 5.76 -3.14
C ASN A 268 6.88 6.02 -4.48
N LEU A 269 6.81 5.00 -5.35
CA LEU A 269 6.16 5.10 -6.65
C LEU A 269 4.66 5.36 -6.53
N ASP A 270 3.99 4.70 -5.59
CA ASP A 270 2.58 4.90 -5.29
C ASP A 270 2.29 6.34 -4.85
N GLY A 271 3.06 6.87 -3.90
CA GLY A 271 2.90 8.25 -3.44
C GLY A 271 3.17 9.27 -4.56
N LEU A 272 4.21 9.04 -5.36
CA LEU A 272 4.53 9.89 -6.52
C LEU A 272 3.43 9.84 -7.58
N LEU A 273 2.86 8.66 -7.86
CA LEU A 273 1.73 8.52 -8.78
C LEU A 273 0.55 9.41 -8.33
N GLN A 274 0.20 9.36 -7.04
CA GLN A 274 -0.88 10.19 -6.51
C GLN A 274 -0.59 11.69 -6.59
N VAL A 275 0.65 12.12 -6.29
CA VAL A 275 1.04 13.53 -6.43
C VAL A 275 0.96 13.94 -7.90
N TRP A 276 1.46 13.13 -8.82
CA TRP A 276 1.42 13.44 -10.25
C TRP A 276 -0.03 13.52 -10.77
N LEU A 277 -0.88 12.58 -10.43
CA LEU A 277 -2.30 12.58 -10.83
C LEU A 277 -3.03 13.84 -10.32
N ALA A 278 -2.65 14.33 -9.15
CA ALA A 278 -3.26 15.51 -8.55
C ALA A 278 -2.70 16.85 -9.07
N THR A 279 -1.47 16.85 -9.61
CA THR A 279 -0.77 18.12 -9.95
C THR A 279 -0.38 18.25 -11.41
N GLY A 280 -0.20 17.15 -12.12
CA GLY A 280 0.41 17.13 -13.46
C GLY A 280 1.90 17.58 -13.49
N ASP A 281 2.58 17.70 -12.35
CA ASP A 281 3.94 18.24 -12.27
C ASP A 281 4.97 17.34 -12.97
N ASP A 282 5.63 17.86 -14.00
CA ASP A 282 6.62 17.13 -14.80
C ASP A 282 7.85 16.69 -14.01
N ARG A 283 8.20 17.38 -12.93
CA ARG A 283 9.31 16.98 -12.03
C ARG A 283 8.96 15.71 -11.30
N VAL A 284 7.71 15.60 -10.85
CA VAL A 284 7.16 14.40 -10.20
C VAL A 284 7.11 13.24 -11.20
N ARG A 285 6.62 13.50 -12.41
CA ARG A 285 6.56 12.50 -13.50
C ARG A 285 7.97 11.98 -13.85
N THR A 286 8.92 12.86 -14.04
CA THR A 286 10.31 12.51 -14.36
C THR A 286 10.96 11.65 -13.27
N SER A 287 10.71 12.00 -12.00
CA SER A 287 11.20 11.21 -10.86
C SER A 287 10.53 9.82 -10.79
N LEU A 288 9.23 9.76 -11.04
CA LEU A 288 8.47 8.51 -11.10
C LEU A 288 8.99 7.60 -12.21
N ASP A 289 9.23 8.13 -13.42
CA ASP A 289 9.78 7.38 -14.57
C ASP A 289 11.15 6.76 -14.25
N ARG A 290 12.03 7.49 -13.56
CA ARG A 290 13.33 6.97 -13.13
C ARG A 290 13.19 5.89 -12.07
N GLY A 291 12.30 6.12 -11.11
CA GLY A 291 12.02 5.17 -10.04
C GLY A 291 11.43 3.84 -10.55
N VAL A 292 10.49 3.92 -11.50
CA VAL A 292 9.88 2.72 -12.14
C VAL A 292 10.94 1.90 -12.85
N ARG A 293 11.81 2.52 -13.66
CA ARG A 293 12.90 1.80 -14.34
C ARG A 293 13.83 1.08 -13.38
N HIS A 294 14.26 1.77 -12.31
CA HIS A 294 15.09 1.16 -11.26
C HIS A 294 14.38 -0.01 -10.59
N TRP A 295 13.12 0.19 -10.20
CA TRP A 295 12.35 -0.83 -9.49
C TRP A 295 12.16 -2.11 -10.31
N GLN A 296 11.82 -1.97 -11.61
CA GLN A 296 11.68 -3.10 -12.53
C GLN A 296 13.00 -3.86 -12.73
N ALA A 297 14.12 -3.14 -12.87
CA ALA A 297 15.42 -3.75 -13.14
C ALA A 297 15.98 -4.52 -11.94
N ASP A 298 15.82 -4.00 -10.73
CA ASP A 298 16.59 -4.48 -9.57
C ASP A 298 15.80 -5.39 -8.64
N PHE A 299 14.47 -5.24 -8.55
CA PHE A 299 13.68 -5.88 -7.51
C PHE A 299 12.91 -7.12 -7.94
N PHE A 300 13.04 -7.57 -9.17
CA PHE A 300 12.32 -8.76 -9.63
C PHE A 300 13.27 -9.78 -10.28
N GLY A 301 12.91 -11.05 -10.15
CA GLY A 301 13.52 -12.13 -10.88
C GLY A 301 12.81 -12.38 -12.23
N PRO A 302 13.33 -13.27 -13.07
CA PRO A 302 12.81 -13.50 -14.42
C PRO A 302 11.38 -14.08 -14.44
N GLU A 303 10.99 -14.85 -13.42
CA GLU A 303 9.64 -15.40 -13.29
C GLU A 303 8.66 -14.47 -12.52
N GLY A 304 9.12 -13.27 -12.10
CA GLY A 304 8.35 -12.32 -11.33
C GLY A 304 8.58 -12.41 -9.81
N GLU A 305 9.62 -13.13 -9.36
CA GLU A 305 9.95 -13.23 -7.93
C GLU A 305 10.22 -11.84 -7.33
N PRO A 306 9.44 -11.39 -6.33
CA PRO A 306 9.65 -10.10 -5.71
C PRO A 306 10.80 -10.17 -4.69
N LYS A 307 12.00 -9.84 -5.12
CA LYS A 307 13.19 -9.79 -4.23
C LYS A 307 12.94 -8.81 -3.08
N TYR A 308 13.37 -9.17 -1.88
CA TYR A 308 13.25 -8.25 -0.74
C TYR A 308 14.21 -7.06 -0.86
N TYR A 309 15.49 -7.35 -1.18
CA TYR A 309 16.52 -6.36 -1.51
C TYR A 309 17.15 -6.68 -2.87
N PRO A 310 17.70 -5.71 -3.60
CA PRO A 310 18.36 -5.98 -4.88
C PRO A 310 19.45 -7.04 -4.80
N SER A 311 20.35 -6.93 -3.81
CA SER A 311 21.50 -7.82 -3.62
C SER A 311 21.21 -9.08 -2.78
N ARG A 312 20.08 -9.10 -2.02
CA ARG A 312 19.67 -10.21 -1.16
C ARG A 312 18.21 -10.52 -1.39
N PRO A 313 17.85 -11.35 -2.37
CA PRO A 313 16.47 -11.55 -2.81
C PRO A 313 15.57 -12.15 -1.72
N LEU A 314 16.13 -12.96 -0.84
CA LEU A 314 15.35 -13.67 0.20
C LEU A 314 15.24 -12.89 1.52
N PRO A 315 14.13 -13.11 2.25
CA PRO A 315 12.98 -13.94 1.89
C PRO A 315 12.11 -13.25 0.85
N TYR A 316 11.44 -14.00 -0.02
CA TYR A 316 10.32 -13.48 -0.80
C TYR A 316 9.15 -13.28 0.16
N ASP A 317 8.65 -12.06 0.25
CA ASP A 317 7.68 -11.65 1.28
C ASP A 317 6.34 -11.31 0.62
N ILE A 318 5.24 -11.81 1.19
CA ILE A 318 3.90 -11.60 0.64
C ILE A 318 3.49 -10.12 0.59
N HIS A 319 3.96 -9.32 1.54
CA HIS A 319 3.69 -7.87 1.53
C HIS A 319 4.35 -7.19 0.32
N SER A 320 5.61 -7.56 0.02
CA SER A 320 6.30 -7.07 -1.17
C SER A 320 5.60 -7.52 -2.45
N ALA A 321 5.12 -8.77 -2.48
CA ALA A 321 4.42 -9.32 -3.64
C ALA A 321 3.09 -8.60 -3.89
N GLY A 322 2.22 -8.52 -2.88
CA GLY A 322 0.91 -7.87 -3.00
C GLY A 322 1.03 -6.38 -3.36
N THR A 323 1.97 -5.67 -2.72
CA THR A 323 2.25 -4.26 -3.04
C THR A 323 2.78 -4.11 -4.46
N ALA A 324 3.64 -5.03 -4.92
CA ALA A 324 4.18 -4.97 -6.28
C ALA A 324 3.10 -5.17 -7.34
N ILE A 325 2.20 -6.12 -7.14
CA ILE A 325 1.07 -6.34 -8.06
C ILE A 325 0.19 -5.08 -8.13
N ASP A 326 -0.17 -4.51 -6.97
CA ASP A 326 -1.01 -3.30 -6.89
C ASP A 326 -0.38 -2.13 -7.65
N VAL A 327 0.85 -1.79 -7.32
CA VAL A 327 1.53 -0.62 -7.88
C VAL A 327 1.85 -0.80 -9.36
N ALA A 328 2.31 -2.00 -9.77
CA ALA A 328 2.61 -2.27 -11.18
C ALA A 328 1.36 -2.23 -12.06
N ALA A 329 0.23 -2.80 -11.60
CA ALA A 329 -1.03 -2.77 -12.34
C ALA A 329 -1.57 -1.34 -12.49
N ARG A 330 -1.51 -0.53 -11.43
CA ARG A 330 -1.94 0.86 -11.47
C ARG A 330 -1.05 1.72 -12.37
N LEU A 331 0.27 1.59 -12.27
CA LEU A 331 1.19 2.26 -13.17
C LEU A 331 0.92 1.90 -14.63
N ALA A 332 0.68 0.62 -14.93
CA ALA A 332 0.35 0.16 -16.27
C ALA A 332 -0.92 0.82 -16.82
N SER A 333 -1.96 0.96 -15.99
CA SER A 333 -3.21 1.61 -16.39
C SER A 333 -3.02 3.10 -16.74
N TRP A 334 -1.94 3.73 -16.27
CA TRP A 334 -1.56 5.11 -16.57
C TRP A 334 -0.44 5.23 -17.62
N GLY A 335 -0.09 4.12 -18.29
CA GLY A 335 0.80 4.12 -19.46
C GLY A 335 2.26 3.77 -19.19
N TRP A 336 2.62 3.28 -18.00
CA TRP A 336 3.94 2.69 -17.77
C TRP A 336 3.98 1.24 -18.24
N ASP A 337 5.13 0.79 -18.74
CA ASP A 337 5.35 -0.60 -19.19
C ASP A 337 5.59 -1.54 -18.00
N THR A 338 4.56 -1.70 -17.16
CA THR A 338 4.60 -2.54 -15.94
C THR A 338 3.51 -3.62 -15.90
N GLY A 339 2.67 -3.71 -16.94
CA GLY A 339 1.54 -4.65 -16.96
C GLY A 339 1.99 -6.11 -16.95
N GLU A 340 2.96 -6.46 -17.78
CA GLU A 340 3.54 -7.80 -17.82
C GLU A 340 4.26 -8.18 -16.52
N LEU A 341 4.89 -7.21 -15.86
CA LEU A 341 5.46 -7.40 -14.54
C LEU A 341 4.37 -7.74 -13.51
N ALA A 342 3.25 -6.99 -13.48
CA ALA A 342 2.13 -7.27 -12.58
C ALA A 342 1.61 -8.71 -12.74
N GLU A 343 1.45 -9.16 -13.99
CA GLU A 343 1.01 -10.53 -14.29
C GLU A 343 2.00 -11.59 -13.83
N ARG A 344 3.30 -11.42 -14.11
CA ARG A 344 4.33 -12.38 -13.67
C ARG A 344 4.42 -12.44 -12.14
N VAL A 345 4.42 -11.30 -11.45
CA VAL A 345 4.45 -11.27 -9.98
C VAL A 345 3.20 -11.93 -9.40
N ALA A 346 2.02 -11.68 -9.97
CA ALA A 346 0.78 -12.31 -9.53
C ALA A 346 0.82 -13.84 -9.70
N ALA A 347 1.18 -14.32 -10.88
CA ALA A 347 1.28 -15.75 -11.16
C ALA A 347 2.30 -16.46 -10.25
N TRP A 348 3.44 -15.82 -9.99
CA TRP A 348 4.45 -16.34 -9.06
C TRP A 348 3.92 -16.37 -7.63
N THR A 349 3.23 -15.31 -7.20
CA THR A 349 2.67 -15.16 -5.84
C THR A 349 1.61 -16.22 -5.58
N GLU A 350 0.67 -16.40 -6.49
CA GLU A 350 -0.38 -17.43 -6.38
C GLU A 350 0.20 -18.84 -6.24
N ARG A 351 1.24 -19.15 -6.99
CA ARG A 351 1.89 -20.46 -6.95
C ARG A 351 2.70 -20.71 -5.68
N HIS A 352 3.28 -19.67 -5.07
CA HIS A 352 4.30 -19.83 -4.03
C HIS A 352 3.95 -19.26 -2.66
N LEU A 353 3.04 -18.30 -2.60
CA LEU A 353 2.71 -17.57 -1.38
C LEU A 353 1.21 -17.59 -1.03
N VAL A 354 0.40 -18.38 -1.75
CA VAL A 354 -1.01 -18.58 -1.46
C VAL A 354 -1.29 -20.06 -1.24
N ASP A 355 -2.12 -20.36 -0.26
CA ASP A 355 -2.63 -21.71 -0.03
C ASP A 355 -3.71 -22.03 -1.06
N PRO A 356 -3.54 -23.03 -1.93
CA PRO A 356 -4.53 -23.33 -2.96
C PRO A 356 -5.87 -23.84 -2.40
N ALA A 357 -5.90 -24.35 -1.17
CA ALA A 357 -7.12 -24.88 -0.57
C ALA A 357 -7.97 -23.81 0.10
N SER A 358 -7.33 -22.84 0.79
CA SER A 358 -8.03 -21.82 1.57
C SER A 358 -7.97 -20.41 0.95
N GLY A 359 -7.06 -20.17 0.01
CA GLY A 359 -6.77 -18.85 -0.53
C GLY A 359 -5.99 -17.93 0.44
N ALA A 360 -5.68 -18.40 1.64
CA ALA A 360 -4.92 -17.63 2.64
C ALA A 360 -3.46 -17.43 2.22
N THR A 361 -2.89 -16.29 2.58
CA THR A 361 -1.51 -15.99 2.25
C THR A 361 -0.51 -16.64 3.20
N TYR A 362 0.61 -17.10 2.66
CA TYR A 362 1.79 -17.48 3.42
C TYR A 362 2.68 -16.26 3.67
N PHE A 363 3.30 -16.19 4.84
CA PHE A 363 4.12 -15.04 5.24
C PHE A 363 5.30 -14.81 4.30
N GLN A 364 6.15 -15.83 4.11
CA GLN A 364 7.39 -15.71 3.35
C GLN A 364 7.83 -17.03 2.71
N LYS A 365 8.47 -16.94 1.53
CA LYS A 365 9.21 -18.05 0.94
C LYS A 365 10.70 -17.82 1.11
N ARG A 366 11.40 -18.82 1.64
CA ARG A 366 12.86 -18.90 1.72
C ARG A 366 13.37 -19.95 0.74
N HIS A 367 14.67 -20.11 0.60
CA HIS A 367 15.25 -21.00 -0.41
C HIS A 367 14.54 -22.37 -0.50
N ASN A 368 14.54 -23.15 0.58
CA ASN A 368 13.98 -24.50 0.61
C ASN A 368 12.72 -24.64 1.49
N ARG A 369 12.13 -23.52 1.90
CA ARG A 369 11.04 -23.55 2.87
C ARG A 369 10.10 -22.37 2.68
N THR A 370 8.79 -22.66 2.73
CA THR A 370 7.74 -21.65 2.86
C THR A 370 7.34 -21.53 4.32
N ASP A 371 7.35 -20.30 4.84
CA ASP A 371 6.80 -19.95 6.13
C ASP A 371 5.29 -19.74 5.96
N LYS A 372 4.51 -20.75 6.34
CA LYS A 372 3.05 -20.81 6.12
C LYS A 372 2.25 -20.05 7.18
N ARG A 373 2.89 -19.30 8.09
CA ARG A 373 2.15 -18.45 9.01
C ARG A 373 1.32 -17.44 8.23
N HIS A 374 0.13 -17.18 8.73
CA HIS A 374 -0.85 -16.31 8.10
C HIS A 374 -0.99 -15.00 8.89
N PHE A 375 -0.87 -13.86 8.21
CA PHE A 375 -0.94 -12.52 8.79
C PHE A 375 -1.79 -11.61 7.91
N VAL A 376 -3.03 -11.36 8.31
CA VAL A 376 -4.06 -10.70 7.51
C VAL A 376 -3.63 -9.32 7.02
N ARG A 377 -3.20 -8.43 7.93
CA ARG A 377 -2.75 -7.08 7.55
C ARG A 377 -1.51 -7.09 6.65
N TRP A 378 -0.61 -8.04 6.92
CA TRP A 378 0.67 -8.11 6.20
C TRP A 378 0.53 -8.76 4.82
N GLY A 379 -0.28 -9.79 4.72
CA GLY A 379 -0.46 -10.60 3.50
C GLY A 379 -1.75 -10.32 2.77
N ASP A 380 -2.89 -10.78 3.32
CA ASP A 380 -4.17 -10.77 2.60
C ASP A 380 -4.60 -9.37 2.17
N ALA A 381 -4.42 -8.37 3.04
CA ALA A 381 -4.79 -7.00 2.75
C ALA A 381 -4.07 -6.43 1.51
N HIS A 382 -2.77 -6.68 1.40
CA HIS A 382 -1.98 -6.19 0.26
C HIS A 382 -2.18 -7.05 -0.99
N LEU A 383 -2.38 -8.36 -0.85
CA LEU A 383 -2.71 -9.21 -1.99
C LEU A 383 -4.10 -8.88 -2.55
N ALA A 384 -5.08 -8.56 -1.69
CA ALA A 384 -6.41 -8.13 -2.12
C ALA A 384 -6.37 -6.84 -2.95
N LEU A 385 -5.58 -5.84 -2.50
CA LEU A 385 -5.34 -4.63 -3.30
C LEU A 385 -4.72 -4.97 -4.66
N GLY A 386 -3.69 -5.80 -4.66
CA GLY A 386 -3.00 -6.22 -5.88
C GLY A 386 -3.94 -6.94 -6.86
N ARG A 387 -4.73 -7.90 -6.36
CA ARG A 387 -5.71 -8.62 -7.18
C ARG A 387 -6.78 -7.68 -7.76
N ALA A 388 -7.29 -6.74 -6.96
CA ALA A 388 -8.28 -5.78 -7.42
C ALA A 388 -7.73 -4.84 -8.51
N SER A 389 -6.51 -4.33 -8.35
CA SER A 389 -5.86 -3.50 -9.37
C SER A 389 -5.56 -4.29 -10.66
N LEU A 390 -5.11 -5.54 -10.51
CA LEU A 390 -4.85 -6.40 -11.66
C LEU A 390 -6.12 -6.77 -12.42
N ALA A 391 -7.24 -6.95 -11.71
CA ALA A 391 -8.54 -7.17 -12.34
C ALA A 391 -8.96 -5.96 -13.17
N LEU A 392 -8.85 -4.75 -12.63
CA LEU A 392 -9.12 -3.52 -13.38
C LEU A 392 -8.22 -3.40 -14.62
N LEU A 393 -6.92 -3.68 -14.49
CA LEU A 393 -5.99 -3.62 -15.62
C LEU A 393 -6.39 -4.60 -16.73
N ARG A 394 -6.75 -5.84 -16.39
CA ARG A 394 -7.22 -6.86 -17.34
C ARG A 394 -8.50 -6.47 -18.08
N GLU A 395 -9.35 -5.68 -17.41
CA GLU A 395 -10.59 -5.12 -17.99
C GLU A 395 -10.33 -3.82 -18.78
N GLY A 396 -9.08 -3.35 -18.89
CA GLY A 396 -8.74 -2.07 -19.52
C GLY A 396 -9.26 -0.86 -18.73
N ARG A 397 -9.51 -1.01 -17.44
CA ARG A 397 -10.06 0.01 -16.53
C ARG A 397 -8.97 0.56 -15.61
N ARG A 398 -9.18 1.78 -15.15
CA ARG A 398 -8.37 2.45 -14.14
C ARG A 398 -9.07 2.43 -12.78
N ASP A 399 -8.28 2.62 -11.72
CA ASP A 399 -8.82 2.81 -10.37
C ASP A 399 -9.78 4.01 -10.35
N PRO A 400 -11.04 3.84 -9.92
CA PRO A 400 -12.04 4.92 -9.93
C PRO A 400 -11.60 6.17 -9.14
N LEU A 401 -10.91 5.99 -8.02
CA LEU A 401 -10.37 7.09 -7.23
C LEU A 401 -9.33 7.89 -8.02
N GLU A 402 -8.41 7.21 -8.70
CA GLU A 402 -7.37 7.85 -9.52
C GLU A 402 -7.96 8.59 -10.71
N VAL A 403 -8.98 8.02 -11.34
CA VAL A 403 -9.72 8.68 -12.42
C VAL A 403 -10.39 9.96 -11.92
N ALA A 404 -11.04 9.92 -10.75
CA ALA A 404 -11.68 11.10 -10.16
C ALA A 404 -10.65 12.21 -9.87
N VAL A 405 -9.49 11.84 -9.30
CA VAL A 405 -8.39 12.79 -9.04
C VAL A 405 -7.84 13.38 -10.34
N ALA A 406 -7.53 12.54 -11.32
CA ALA A 406 -6.92 12.98 -12.58
C ALA A 406 -7.84 13.85 -13.43
N ARG A 407 -9.16 13.64 -13.39
CA ARG A 407 -10.15 14.53 -14.01
C ARG A 407 -10.20 15.86 -13.29
N SER A 408 -10.33 15.86 -11.97
CA SER A 408 -10.40 17.09 -11.18
C SER A 408 -9.14 17.95 -11.27
N SER A 409 -7.98 17.37 -11.58
CA SER A 409 -6.71 18.08 -11.79
C SER A 409 -6.45 18.48 -13.25
N GLY A 410 -7.24 17.96 -14.20
CA GLY A 410 -7.00 18.17 -15.64
C GLY A 410 -5.89 17.29 -16.24
N VAL A 411 -5.31 16.35 -15.49
CA VAL A 411 -4.34 15.35 -16.02
C VAL A 411 -5.02 14.38 -16.98
N LEU A 412 -6.28 14.04 -16.70
CA LEU A 412 -7.17 13.31 -17.61
C LEU A 412 -8.27 14.28 -18.07
N PRO A 413 -8.42 14.53 -19.38
CA PRO A 413 -9.51 15.38 -19.87
C PRO A 413 -10.86 14.77 -19.50
N ASP A 414 -11.85 15.63 -19.34
CA ASP A 414 -13.25 15.21 -19.23
C ASP A 414 -13.62 14.38 -20.48
N ALA A 415 -14.34 13.30 -20.27
CA ALA A 415 -14.89 12.57 -21.41
C ALA A 415 -16.00 13.43 -22.01
N ASP A 416 -15.85 13.80 -23.28
CA ASP A 416 -16.91 14.44 -24.10
C ASP A 416 -18.17 13.60 -24.13
#